data_1e7833490b7a5efd037f2d3a7dee23c7
#
_entry.id   1e7833490b7a5efd037f2d3a7dee23c7
#
_cell.length_a   1.000
_cell.length_b   1.000
_cell.length_c   1.000
_cell.angle_alpha   90.00
_cell.angle_beta   90.00
_cell.angle_gamma   90.00
#
_symmetry.space_group_name_H-M   'P 1'
#
loop_
_entity.id
_entity.type
_entity.pdbx_description
1 polymer ?
#
loop_
_entity_poly.entity_id
_entity_poly.type
_entity_poly.pdbx_seq_one_letter_code
_entity_poly.pdbx_strand_id
1 'polypeptide(L)'
;MNLRNSMAHGNYQEAGLMLDRMDRKDVYKKKDAVLLNLERGMIHRVNGDYQQSTLFFQKAEDDIEANFTRSISRAAASVLVNDNVLDYPGEDYEDVYLNAFKALNFIHLNDFDAALVEARRMAYKLENMELRNKGFAETYARQDSLGHADWTPGKSNIQNSAFSHYLSAVLFAKTGRPDNARIETQRVFSAMADQQAAYNFKLPPAQE
;
A
#
# COMPACT_ATOMS: atom_id res chain seq x y z
N MET A 1 27.86 -6.76 -5.20
CA MET A 1 26.51 -7.25 -4.92
C MET A 1 25.62 -6.03 -4.77
N ASN A 2 24.40 -6.00 -5.28
CA ASN A 2 23.49 -4.87 -5.11
C ASN A 2 22.32 -5.27 -4.17
N LEU A 3 21.56 -4.30 -3.67
CA LEU A 3 20.47 -4.51 -2.70
C LEU A 3 19.48 -5.58 -3.18
N ARG A 4 19.05 -5.49 -4.45
CA ARG A 4 18.11 -6.44 -5.05
C ARG A 4 18.65 -7.88 -5.05
N ASN A 5 19.92 -8.06 -5.35
CA ASN A 5 20.55 -9.39 -5.35
C ASN A 5 20.66 -9.95 -3.93
N SER A 6 21.02 -9.14 -2.93
CA SER A 6 21.05 -9.57 -1.53
C SER A 6 19.67 -10.02 -1.06
N MET A 7 18.61 -9.26 -1.39
CA MET A 7 17.23 -9.64 -1.10
C MET A 7 16.82 -10.94 -1.80
N ALA A 8 17.11 -11.09 -3.09
CA ALA A 8 16.75 -12.28 -3.88
C ALA A 8 17.43 -13.56 -3.39
N HIS A 9 18.62 -13.46 -2.78
CA HIS A 9 19.36 -14.61 -2.23
C HIS A 9 19.13 -14.84 -0.72
N GLY A 10 18.19 -14.10 -0.10
CA GLY A 10 17.89 -14.23 1.32
C GLY A 10 18.93 -13.61 2.26
N ASN A 11 19.87 -12.83 1.75
CA ASN A 11 20.91 -12.16 2.54
C ASN A 11 20.35 -10.86 3.16
N TYR A 12 19.30 -10.96 3.95
CA TYR A 12 18.52 -9.82 4.42
C TYR A 12 19.30 -8.90 5.36
N GLN A 13 20.17 -9.44 6.21
CA GLN A 13 21.03 -8.61 7.08
C GLN A 13 21.99 -7.75 6.26
N GLU A 14 22.60 -8.35 5.23
CA GLU A 14 23.47 -7.62 4.32
C GLU A 14 22.71 -6.55 3.54
N ALA A 15 21.48 -6.88 3.10
CA ALA A 15 20.59 -5.92 2.45
C ALA A 15 20.30 -4.71 3.35
N GLY A 16 20.04 -4.92 4.63
CA GLY A 16 19.86 -3.85 5.61
C GLY A 16 21.09 -2.94 5.74
N LEU A 17 22.27 -3.54 5.87
CA LEU A 17 23.54 -2.79 5.92
C LEU A 17 23.82 -2.01 4.62
N MET A 18 23.42 -2.55 3.47
CA MET A 18 23.51 -1.85 2.19
C MET A 18 22.58 -0.65 2.14
N LEU A 19 21.33 -0.82 2.54
CA LEU A 19 20.34 0.26 2.56
C LEU A 19 20.80 1.40 3.47
N ASP A 20 21.32 1.09 4.66
CA ASP A 20 21.88 2.09 5.57
C ASP A 20 23.08 2.84 5.00
N ARG A 21 23.93 2.15 4.22
CA ARG A 21 25.05 2.81 3.53
C ARG A 21 24.58 3.73 2.41
N MET A 22 23.54 3.31 1.67
CA MET A 22 22.95 4.10 0.60
C MET A 22 22.30 5.38 1.16
N ASP A 23 21.58 5.26 2.26
CA ASP A 23 20.99 6.40 2.95
C ASP A 23 22.03 7.37 3.46
N ARG A 24 23.09 6.89 4.18
CA ARG A 24 24.20 7.73 4.63
C ARG A 24 24.98 8.42 3.49
N LYS A 25 24.95 7.86 2.28
CA LYS A 25 25.56 8.45 1.08
C LYS A 25 24.60 9.33 0.30
N ASP A 26 23.44 9.62 0.87
CA ASP A 26 22.44 10.47 0.27
C ASP A 26 21.98 9.98 -1.13
N VAL A 27 21.99 8.65 -1.33
CA VAL A 27 21.44 8.02 -2.54
C VAL A 27 19.93 8.23 -2.60
N TYR A 28 19.24 8.03 -1.46
CA TYR A 28 17.85 8.43 -1.29
C TYR A 28 17.81 9.92 -0.91
N LYS A 29 17.11 10.69 -1.70
CA LYS A 29 16.88 12.09 -1.42
C LYS A 29 15.63 12.25 -0.56
N LYS A 30 15.40 13.44 0.00
CA LYS A 30 14.19 13.73 0.77
C LYS A 30 12.90 13.37 0.00
N LYS A 31 12.91 13.53 -1.31
CA LYS A 31 11.79 13.17 -2.19
C LYS A 31 11.50 11.67 -2.27
N ASP A 32 12.48 10.83 -1.93
CA ASP A 32 12.40 9.37 -1.99
C ASP A 32 12.05 8.75 -0.62
N ALA A 33 11.57 9.56 0.35
CA ALA A 33 11.30 9.13 1.72
C ALA A 33 10.31 7.96 1.79
N VAL A 34 9.25 7.97 1.01
CA VAL A 34 8.28 6.87 0.91
C VAL A 34 8.99 5.58 0.53
N LEU A 35 9.76 5.59 -0.57
CA LEU A 35 10.47 4.41 -1.05
C LEU A 35 11.46 3.88 -0.02
N LEU A 36 12.28 4.75 0.59
CA LEU A 36 13.23 4.37 1.63
C LEU A 36 12.53 3.73 2.83
N ASN A 37 11.39 4.27 3.28
CA ASN A 37 10.63 3.73 4.40
C ASN A 37 9.96 2.40 4.07
N LEU A 38 9.46 2.22 2.84
CA LEU A 38 8.93 0.93 2.36
C LEU A 38 10.03 -0.15 2.33
N GLU A 39 11.19 0.16 1.78
CA GLU A 39 12.32 -0.78 1.72
C GLU A 39 12.81 -1.15 3.13
N ARG A 40 12.93 -0.18 4.05
CA ARG A 40 13.27 -0.45 5.45
C ARG A 40 12.22 -1.32 6.12
N GLY A 41 10.94 -1.02 5.92
CA GLY A 41 9.85 -1.82 6.44
C GLY A 41 9.97 -3.28 6.01
N MET A 42 10.21 -3.53 4.74
CA MET A 42 10.39 -4.88 4.20
C MET A 42 11.64 -5.58 4.75
N ILE A 43 12.77 -4.90 4.81
CA ILE A 43 14.02 -5.49 5.32
C ILE A 43 13.89 -5.88 6.80
N HIS A 44 13.33 -5.01 7.64
CA HIS A 44 13.07 -5.33 9.04
C HIS A 44 12.11 -6.51 9.18
N ARG A 45 11.06 -6.57 8.34
CA ARG A 45 10.11 -7.67 8.34
C ARG A 45 10.78 -9.02 8.04
N VAL A 46 11.58 -9.11 6.97
CA VAL A 46 12.22 -10.38 6.59
C VAL A 46 13.33 -10.78 7.56
N ASN A 47 13.88 -9.83 8.31
CA ASN A 47 14.79 -10.08 9.43
C ASN A 47 14.08 -10.45 10.75
N GLY A 48 12.75 -10.48 10.78
CA GLY A 48 11.96 -10.83 11.98
C GLY A 48 11.78 -9.68 12.96
N ASP A 49 12.23 -8.47 12.64
CA ASP A 49 12.04 -7.29 13.48
C ASP A 49 10.70 -6.60 13.13
N TYR A 50 9.61 -7.25 13.53
CA TYR A 50 8.25 -6.83 13.17
C TYR A 50 7.86 -5.47 13.75
N GLN A 51 8.42 -5.09 14.89
CA GLN A 51 8.16 -3.78 15.51
C GLN A 51 8.76 -2.65 14.67
N GLN A 52 10.04 -2.74 14.33
CA GLN A 52 10.69 -1.74 13.47
C GLN A 52 10.07 -1.73 12.07
N SER A 53 9.76 -2.89 11.51
CA SER A 53 9.04 -3.00 10.25
C SER A 53 7.75 -2.18 10.26
N THR A 54 6.93 -2.35 11.31
CA THR A 54 5.65 -1.62 11.46
C THR A 54 5.89 -0.10 11.55
N LEU A 55 6.91 0.34 12.29
CA LEU A 55 7.25 1.76 12.40
C LEU A 55 7.66 2.37 11.05
N PHE A 56 8.44 1.65 10.24
CA PHE A 56 8.84 2.14 8.92
C PHE A 56 7.67 2.14 7.94
N PHE A 57 6.82 1.12 7.96
CA PHE A 57 5.59 1.16 7.16
C PHE A 57 4.64 2.27 7.58
N GLN A 58 4.54 2.60 8.88
CA GLN A 58 3.76 3.74 9.34
C GLN A 58 4.33 5.06 8.81
N LYS A 59 5.65 5.24 8.83
CA LYS A 59 6.30 6.42 8.24
C LYS A 59 6.03 6.53 6.74
N ALA A 60 6.09 5.41 6.01
CA ALA A 60 5.77 5.40 4.59
C ALA A 60 4.30 5.81 4.35
N GLU A 61 3.37 5.29 5.15
CA GLU A 61 1.94 5.65 5.08
C GLU A 61 1.71 7.14 5.33
N ASP A 62 2.35 7.69 6.37
CA ASP A 62 2.26 9.12 6.71
C ASP A 62 2.85 10.01 5.59
N ASP A 63 3.97 9.59 4.99
CA ASP A 63 4.60 10.29 3.87
C ASP A 63 3.73 10.24 2.60
N ILE A 64 3.10 9.10 2.28
CA ILE A 64 2.15 8.95 1.16
C ILE A 64 0.98 9.92 1.34
N GLU A 65 0.37 9.96 2.52
CA GLU A 65 -0.76 10.86 2.81
C GLU A 65 -0.35 12.33 2.73
N ALA A 66 0.82 12.67 3.27
CA ALA A 66 1.36 14.03 3.18
C ALA A 66 1.65 14.44 1.72
N ASN A 67 2.20 13.53 0.90
CA ASN A 67 2.47 13.79 -0.52
C ASN A 67 1.17 13.96 -1.30
N PHE A 68 0.16 13.14 -1.02
CA PHE A 68 -1.15 13.26 -1.63
C PHE A 68 -1.80 14.61 -1.30
N THR A 69 -1.80 15.01 -0.04
CA THR A 69 -2.34 16.32 0.39
C THR A 69 -1.60 17.48 -0.27
N ARG A 70 -0.27 17.40 -0.39
CA ARG A 70 0.54 18.40 -1.10
C ARG A 70 0.24 18.45 -2.59
N SER A 71 0.01 17.30 -3.25
CA SER A 71 -0.32 17.25 -4.67
C SER A 71 -1.67 17.91 -4.97
N ILE A 72 -2.68 17.68 -4.13
CA ILE A 72 -3.97 18.39 -4.22
C ILE A 72 -3.78 19.90 -4.07
N SER A 73 -3.01 20.33 -3.05
CA SER A 73 -2.76 21.76 -2.80
C SER A 73 -2.00 22.42 -3.95
N ARG A 74 -1.03 21.72 -4.56
CA ARG A 74 -0.29 22.20 -5.75
C ARG A 74 -1.18 22.26 -6.99
N ALA A 75 -1.98 21.22 -7.22
CA ALA A 75 -2.99 21.25 -8.27
C ALA A 75 -3.92 22.46 -8.09
N ALA A 76 -4.36 22.73 -6.84
CA ALA A 76 -5.18 23.87 -6.50
C ALA A 76 -4.50 25.25 -6.75
N ALA A 77 -3.18 25.31 -6.71
CA ALA A 77 -2.41 26.53 -6.93
C ALA A 77 -1.95 26.72 -8.39
N SER A 78 -2.34 25.84 -9.32
CA SER A 78 -1.92 25.83 -10.75
C SER A 78 -0.39 25.91 -10.93
N VAL A 79 0.36 25.30 -10.00
CA VAL A 79 1.82 25.31 -10.06
C VAL A 79 2.32 24.19 -10.93
N LEU A 80 2.77 24.50 -12.15
CA LEU A 80 3.51 23.58 -13.00
C LEU A 80 4.89 23.31 -12.39
N VAL A 81 5.07 22.14 -11.81
CA VAL A 81 6.34 21.68 -11.26
C VAL A 81 6.92 20.60 -12.16
N ASN A 82 8.22 20.67 -12.44
CA ASN A 82 8.93 19.63 -13.16
C ASN A 82 8.90 18.31 -12.36
N ASP A 83 8.51 17.19 -12.98
CA ASP A 83 8.39 15.86 -12.37
C ASP A 83 9.65 15.42 -11.62
N ASN A 84 10.84 15.85 -12.03
CA ASN A 84 12.10 15.54 -11.35
C ASN A 84 12.24 16.18 -9.95
N VAL A 85 11.36 17.12 -9.60
CA VAL A 85 11.37 17.83 -8.31
C VAL A 85 10.26 17.33 -7.39
N LEU A 86 9.33 16.51 -7.92
CA LEU A 86 8.23 15.98 -7.13
C LEU A 86 8.71 14.89 -6.17
N ASP A 87 8.13 14.91 -4.98
CA ASP A 87 8.29 13.82 -4.00
C ASP A 87 7.67 12.55 -4.59
N TYR A 88 8.31 11.39 -4.39
CA TYR A 88 7.72 10.10 -4.76
C TYR A 88 6.43 9.87 -3.96
N PRO A 89 5.27 9.80 -4.62
CA PRO A 89 3.99 9.76 -3.91
C PRO A 89 3.65 8.37 -3.35
N GLY A 90 4.38 7.32 -3.76
CA GLY A 90 3.95 5.93 -3.61
C GLY A 90 2.95 5.53 -4.69
N GLU A 91 2.95 4.24 -5.01
CA GLU A 91 1.96 3.65 -5.92
C GLU A 91 0.73 3.20 -5.12
N ASP A 92 -0.44 3.18 -5.76
CA ASP A 92 -1.70 2.76 -5.12
C ASP A 92 -1.59 1.40 -4.43
N TYR A 93 -0.90 0.42 -5.05
CA TYR A 93 -0.70 -0.89 -4.45
C TYR A 93 0.23 -0.85 -3.25
N GLU A 94 1.22 0.03 -3.21
CA GLU A 94 2.12 0.21 -2.07
C GLU A 94 1.36 0.75 -0.87
N ASP A 95 0.52 1.78 -1.08
CA ASP A 95 -0.34 2.36 -0.05
C ASP A 95 -1.33 1.35 0.55
N VAL A 96 -1.85 0.45 -0.26
CA VAL A 96 -2.77 -0.60 0.20
C VAL A 96 -2.02 -1.73 0.91
N TYR A 97 -0.97 -2.27 0.29
CA TYR A 97 -0.33 -3.49 0.81
C TYR A 97 0.60 -3.24 2.01
N LEU A 98 1.05 -1.99 2.26
CA LEU A 98 1.75 -1.72 3.52
C LEU A 98 0.89 -2.04 4.75
N ASN A 99 -0.43 -1.84 4.69
CA ASN A 99 -1.33 -2.23 5.77
C ASN A 99 -1.45 -3.75 5.89
N ALA A 100 -1.39 -4.50 4.78
CA ALA A 100 -1.29 -5.96 4.83
C ALA A 100 -0.04 -6.41 5.58
N PHE A 101 1.13 -5.82 5.27
CA PHE A 101 2.38 -6.15 5.95
C PHE A 101 2.36 -5.75 7.43
N LYS A 102 1.77 -4.60 7.79
CA LYS A 102 1.56 -4.22 9.20
C LYS A 102 0.66 -5.22 9.92
N ALA A 103 -0.47 -5.63 9.30
CA ALA A 103 -1.35 -6.66 9.86
C ALA A 103 -0.61 -7.98 10.11
N LEU A 104 0.18 -8.44 9.14
CA LEU A 104 1.00 -9.64 9.27
C LEU A 104 2.08 -9.49 10.35
N ASN A 105 2.66 -8.29 10.54
CA ASN A 105 3.59 -8.02 11.64
C ASN A 105 2.90 -8.16 13.01
N PHE A 106 1.71 -7.57 13.15
CA PHE A 106 0.94 -7.68 14.39
C PHE A 106 0.50 -9.12 14.69
N ILE A 107 0.20 -9.92 13.66
CA ILE A 107 -0.03 -11.38 13.83
C ILE A 107 1.19 -12.06 14.44
N HIS A 108 2.39 -11.78 13.93
CA HIS A 108 3.63 -12.32 14.50
C HIS A 108 3.89 -11.85 15.94
N LEU A 109 3.45 -10.65 16.28
CA LEU A 109 3.51 -10.09 17.63
C LEU A 109 2.36 -10.58 18.55
N ASN A 110 1.46 -11.44 18.05
CA ASN A 110 0.25 -11.90 18.73
C ASN A 110 -0.74 -10.78 19.10
N ASP A 111 -0.65 -9.63 18.45
CA ASP A 111 -1.59 -8.52 18.59
C ASP A 111 -2.66 -8.58 17.48
N PHE A 112 -3.65 -9.44 17.69
CA PHE A 112 -4.69 -9.70 16.68
C PHE A 112 -5.68 -8.54 16.51
N ASP A 113 -5.89 -7.74 17.54
CA ASP A 113 -6.75 -6.55 17.45
C ASP A 113 -6.09 -5.46 16.60
N ALA A 114 -4.81 -5.19 16.80
CA ALA A 114 -4.06 -4.28 15.94
C ALA A 114 -3.97 -4.80 14.50
N ALA A 115 -3.75 -6.11 14.31
CA ALA A 115 -3.78 -6.73 12.98
C ALA A 115 -5.12 -6.51 12.27
N LEU A 116 -6.25 -6.64 12.98
CA LEU A 116 -7.57 -6.41 12.43
C LEU A 116 -7.81 -4.94 12.05
N VAL A 117 -7.26 -4.00 12.81
CA VAL A 117 -7.31 -2.57 12.45
C VAL A 117 -6.62 -2.34 11.09
N GLU A 118 -5.44 -2.91 10.89
CA GLU A 118 -4.70 -2.75 9.64
C GLU A 118 -5.39 -3.44 8.45
N ALA A 119 -5.96 -4.62 8.65
CA ALA A 119 -6.74 -5.31 7.61
C ALA A 119 -7.97 -4.49 7.19
N ARG A 120 -8.65 -3.82 8.13
CA ARG A 120 -9.76 -2.90 7.84
C ARG A 120 -9.29 -1.64 7.14
N ARG A 121 -8.14 -1.08 7.50
CA ARG A 121 -7.55 0.07 6.78
C ARG A 121 -7.27 -0.28 5.33
N MET A 122 -6.73 -1.48 5.07
CA MET A 122 -6.52 -1.97 3.71
C MET A 122 -7.83 -2.03 2.92
N ALA A 123 -8.89 -2.61 3.50
CA ALA A 123 -10.21 -2.65 2.86
C ALA A 123 -10.79 -1.25 2.59
N TYR A 124 -10.68 -0.35 3.57
CA TYR A 124 -11.13 1.04 3.43
C TYR A 124 -10.38 1.80 2.32
N LYS A 125 -9.06 1.63 2.22
CA LYS A 125 -8.26 2.25 1.16
C LYS A 125 -8.69 1.75 -0.22
N LEU A 126 -8.91 0.45 -0.38
CA LEU A 126 -9.39 -0.14 -1.63
C LEU A 126 -10.76 0.42 -2.05
N GLU A 127 -11.70 0.50 -1.11
CA GLU A 127 -13.05 1.02 -1.37
C GLU A 127 -13.02 2.51 -1.77
N ASN A 128 -12.12 3.29 -1.18
CA ASN A 128 -12.07 4.75 -1.40
C ASN A 128 -11.06 5.20 -2.47
N MET A 129 -10.25 4.29 -3.00
CA MET A 129 -9.20 4.61 -3.96
C MET A 129 -9.75 5.28 -5.23
N GLU A 130 -10.83 4.75 -5.79
CA GLU A 130 -11.45 5.32 -6.99
C GLU A 130 -12.02 6.72 -6.74
N LEU A 131 -12.66 6.92 -5.58
CA LEU A 131 -13.18 8.24 -5.18
C LEU A 131 -12.05 9.25 -4.98
N ARG A 132 -10.96 8.84 -4.35
CA ARG A 132 -9.77 9.65 -4.13
C ARG A 132 -9.15 10.09 -5.46
N ASN A 133 -8.93 9.17 -6.37
CA ASN A 133 -8.34 9.43 -7.69
C ASN A 133 -9.27 10.31 -8.56
N LYS A 134 -10.58 10.08 -8.51
CA LYS A 134 -11.57 10.90 -9.22
C LYS A 134 -11.60 12.33 -8.68
N GLY A 135 -11.62 12.51 -7.37
CA GLY A 135 -11.60 13.84 -6.73
C GLY A 135 -10.34 14.63 -7.08
N PHE A 136 -9.18 13.94 -7.16
CA PHE A 136 -7.93 14.55 -7.60
C PHE A 136 -8.02 15.01 -9.06
N ALA A 137 -8.52 14.15 -9.96
CA ALA A 137 -8.69 14.48 -11.37
C ALA A 137 -9.64 15.64 -11.62
N GLU A 138 -10.77 15.67 -10.91
CA GLU A 138 -11.72 16.77 -11.02
C GLU A 138 -11.12 18.09 -10.53
N THR A 139 -10.32 18.07 -9.47
CA THR A 139 -9.62 19.25 -8.97
C THR A 139 -8.61 19.74 -9.98
N TYR A 140 -7.85 18.84 -10.58
CA TYR A 140 -6.86 19.18 -11.61
C TYR A 140 -7.53 19.75 -12.87
N ALA A 141 -8.58 19.10 -13.38
CA ALA A 141 -9.31 19.53 -14.57
C ALA A 141 -9.99 20.90 -14.42
N ARG A 142 -10.51 21.24 -13.23
CA ARG A 142 -11.11 22.57 -12.98
C ARG A 142 -10.10 23.71 -13.05
N GLN A 143 -8.82 23.42 -12.88
CA GLN A 143 -7.76 24.42 -12.78
C GLN A 143 -6.91 24.52 -14.03
N ASP A 144 -6.95 23.53 -14.90
CA ASP A 144 -6.34 23.59 -16.22
C ASP A 144 -7.16 24.49 -17.15
N SER A 145 -7.13 25.79 -16.86
CA SER A 145 -7.77 26.82 -17.70
C SER A 145 -7.13 26.95 -19.10
N LEU A 146 -6.03 26.26 -19.35
CA LEU A 146 -5.25 26.29 -20.59
C LEU A 146 -5.44 25.05 -21.47
N GLY A 147 -6.19 24.04 -21.00
CA GLY A 147 -6.56 22.87 -21.81
C GLY A 147 -5.37 22.00 -22.24
N HIS A 148 -4.28 21.97 -21.44
CA HIS A 148 -3.04 21.30 -21.83
C HIS A 148 -2.93 19.85 -21.34
N ALA A 149 -3.87 19.36 -20.54
CA ALA A 149 -3.80 18.02 -19.99
C ALA A 149 -5.07 17.21 -20.25
N ASP A 150 -5.04 16.37 -21.26
CA ASP A 150 -5.90 15.18 -21.37
C ASP A 150 -5.46 14.11 -20.32
N TRP A 151 -5.29 14.55 -19.05
CA TRP A 151 -4.98 13.61 -17.99
C TRP A 151 -6.28 12.97 -17.49
N THR A 152 -6.47 11.73 -17.86
CA THR A 152 -7.50 10.88 -17.26
C THR A 152 -6.85 10.05 -16.15
N PRO A 153 -7.44 10.04 -14.93
CA PRO A 153 -6.93 9.15 -13.89
C PRO A 153 -6.94 7.73 -14.43
N GLY A 154 -5.79 7.05 -14.32
CA GLY A 154 -5.72 5.62 -14.62
C GLY A 154 -6.75 4.91 -13.74
N LYS A 155 -7.54 4.02 -14.31
CA LYS A 155 -8.35 3.13 -13.48
C LYS A 155 -7.39 2.22 -12.75
N SER A 156 -7.37 2.32 -11.41
CA SER A 156 -6.68 1.33 -10.61
C SER A 156 -7.37 -0.02 -10.82
N ASN A 157 -6.63 -1.01 -11.31
CA ASN A 157 -7.13 -2.39 -11.40
C ASN A 157 -7.18 -3.07 -10.02
N ILE A 158 -6.68 -2.41 -8.98
CA ILE A 158 -6.72 -2.88 -7.60
C ILE A 158 -8.03 -2.39 -6.97
N GLN A 159 -9.13 -2.99 -7.39
CA GLN A 159 -10.42 -2.81 -6.73
C GLN A 159 -10.67 -4.07 -5.92
N ASN A 160 -11.32 -4.01 -4.79
CA ASN A 160 -11.79 -5.15 -4.02
C ASN A 160 -10.75 -6.33 -3.93
N SER A 161 -10.11 -6.53 -2.80
CA SER A 161 -9.03 -7.53 -2.65
C SER A 161 -9.53 -8.77 -1.91
N ALA A 162 -9.56 -9.92 -2.59
CA ALA A 162 -9.84 -11.21 -1.96
C ALA A 162 -8.87 -11.49 -0.78
N PHE A 163 -7.61 -11.06 -0.88
CA PHE A 163 -6.64 -11.20 0.20
C PHE A 163 -7.00 -10.35 1.42
N SER A 164 -7.49 -9.12 1.23
CA SER A 164 -7.95 -8.26 2.33
C SER A 164 -9.08 -8.91 3.12
N HIS A 165 -10.08 -9.42 2.40
CA HIS A 165 -11.22 -10.10 3.00
C HIS A 165 -10.82 -11.41 3.69
N TYR A 166 -9.93 -12.19 3.06
CA TYR A 166 -9.39 -13.41 3.67
C TYR A 166 -8.67 -13.11 4.99
N LEU A 167 -7.78 -12.12 5.00
CA LEU A 167 -7.04 -11.72 6.20
C LEU A 167 -8.00 -11.25 7.30
N SER A 168 -9.01 -10.45 6.95
CA SER A 168 -10.05 -10.01 7.88
C SER A 168 -10.88 -11.17 8.42
N ALA A 169 -11.27 -12.13 7.57
CA ALA A 169 -12.02 -13.32 7.98
C ALA A 169 -11.25 -14.14 9.02
N VAL A 170 -9.96 -14.41 8.76
CA VAL A 170 -9.10 -15.15 9.70
C VAL A 170 -8.96 -14.40 11.03
N LEU A 171 -8.75 -13.09 11.00
CA LEU A 171 -8.61 -12.28 12.21
C LEU A 171 -9.91 -12.16 12.99
N PHE A 172 -11.06 -12.03 12.33
CA PHE A 172 -12.36 -12.08 13.01
C PHE A 172 -12.62 -13.43 13.67
N ALA A 173 -12.32 -14.53 12.99
CA ALA A 173 -12.44 -15.86 13.57
C ALA A 173 -11.52 -16.00 14.80
N LYS A 174 -10.28 -15.55 14.71
CA LYS A 174 -9.29 -15.58 15.80
C LYS A 174 -9.70 -14.74 17.00
N THR A 175 -10.37 -13.61 16.77
CA THR A 175 -10.82 -12.68 17.82
C THR A 175 -12.24 -12.97 18.33
N GLY A 176 -12.80 -14.16 18.05
CA GLY A 176 -14.09 -14.60 18.55
C GLY A 176 -15.30 -13.89 17.94
N ARG A 177 -15.20 -13.44 16.68
CA ARG A 177 -16.27 -12.74 15.96
C ARG A 177 -16.73 -13.55 14.74
N PRO A 178 -17.38 -14.72 14.92
CA PRO A 178 -17.65 -15.67 13.84
C PRO A 178 -18.61 -15.13 12.77
N ASP A 179 -19.58 -14.30 13.13
CA ASP A 179 -20.50 -13.69 12.14
C ASP A 179 -19.76 -12.76 11.18
N ASN A 180 -18.84 -11.94 11.70
CA ASN A 180 -18.00 -11.09 10.88
C ASN A 180 -17.06 -11.91 10.00
N ALA A 181 -16.48 -13.00 10.53
CA ALA A 181 -15.64 -13.92 9.76
C ALA A 181 -16.41 -14.53 8.58
N ARG A 182 -17.66 -14.95 8.81
CA ARG A 182 -18.54 -15.50 7.77
C ARG A 182 -18.83 -14.47 6.67
N ILE A 183 -19.13 -13.23 7.05
CA ILE A 183 -19.36 -12.14 6.08
C ILE A 183 -18.12 -11.88 5.24
N GLU A 184 -16.95 -11.79 5.87
CA GLU A 184 -15.70 -11.56 5.15
C GLU A 184 -15.33 -12.76 4.24
N THR A 185 -15.63 -13.99 4.66
CA THR A 185 -15.46 -15.17 3.80
C THR A 185 -16.31 -15.09 2.53
N GLN A 186 -17.58 -14.66 2.64
CA GLN A 186 -18.43 -14.44 1.47
C GLN A 186 -17.87 -13.36 0.53
N ARG A 187 -17.31 -12.29 1.12
CA ARG A 187 -16.65 -11.22 0.35
C ARG A 187 -15.39 -11.69 -0.39
N VAL A 188 -14.67 -12.69 0.14
CA VAL A 188 -13.54 -13.31 -0.60
C VAL A 188 -14.00 -13.85 -1.94
N PHE A 189 -15.10 -14.61 -1.97
CA PHE A 189 -15.62 -15.19 -3.21
C PHE A 189 -16.11 -14.12 -4.19
N SER A 190 -16.79 -13.09 -3.69
CA SER A 190 -17.21 -11.95 -4.52
C SER A 190 -16.00 -11.24 -5.12
N ALA A 191 -15.00 -10.92 -4.30
CA ALA A 191 -13.77 -10.26 -4.77
C ALA A 191 -12.99 -11.11 -5.80
N MET A 192 -12.95 -12.43 -5.62
CA MET A 192 -12.33 -13.33 -6.60
C MET A 192 -13.08 -13.33 -7.93
N ALA A 193 -14.40 -13.28 -7.91
CA ALA A 193 -15.20 -13.19 -9.13
C ALA A 193 -14.96 -11.86 -9.88
N ASP A 194 -14.90 -10.75 -9.13
CA ASP A 194 -14.59 -9.43 -9.69
C ASP A 194 -13.19 -9.40 -10.30
N GLN A 195 -12.21 -9.97 -9.60
CA GLN A 195 -10.82 -10.01 -10.06
C GLN A 195 -10.61 -10.96 -11.24
N GLN A 196 -11.40 -12.03 -11.36
CA GLN A 196 -11.35 -12.93 -12.51
C GLN A 196 -11.59 -12.18 -13.82
N ALA A 197 -12.55 -11.26 -13.83
CA ALA A 197 -12.83 -10.46 -15.00
C ALA A 197 -11.68 -9.52 -15.37
N ALA A 198 -10.92 -9.04 -14.36
CA ALA A 198 -9.79 -8.13 -14.56
C ALA A 198 -8.49 -8.85 -14.95
N TYR A 199 -8.22 -10.02 -14.35
CA TYR A 199 -6.92 -10.70 -14.45
C TYR A 199 -6.95 -12.04 -15.17
N ASN A 200 -8.10 -12.50 -15.64
CA ASN A 200 -8.29 -13.73 -16.44
C ASN A 200 -7.64 -14.98 -15.85
N PHE A 201 -7.86 -15.26 -14.57
CA PHE A 201 -7.40 -16.49 -13.90
C PHE A 201 -8.58 -17.45 -13.67
N LYS A 202 -8.26 -18.74 -13.44
CA LYS A 202 -9.28 -19.73 -13.06
C LYS A 202 -9.64 -19.55 -11.59
N LEU A 203 -10.95 -19.44 -11.32
CA LEU A 203 -11.42 -19.50 -9.93
C LEU A 203 -11.13 -20.90 -9.35
N PRO A 204 -10.72 -20.99 -8.06
CA PRO A 204 -10.66 -22.28 -7.38
C PRO A 204 -12.07 -22.89 -7.37
N PRO A 205 -12.17 -24.24 -7.44
CA PRO A 205 -13.46 -24.89 -7.32
C PRO A 205 -14.08 -24.50 -5.98
N ALA A 206 -15.37 -24.10 -6.02
CA ALA A 206 -16.12 -23.84 -4.80
C ALA A 206 -16.09 -25.14 -3.97
N GLN A 207 -15.50 -25.10 -2.81
CA GLN A 207 -15.66 -26.17 -1.83
C GLN A 207 -17.00 -25.92 -1.15
N GLU A 208 -17.93 -26.86 -1.34
CA GLU A 208 -19.22 -26.91 -0.66
C GLU A 208 -19.06 -27.03 0.85
#